data_9cbdf24ce869e0108ef0dac16b09cf13
#
_entry.id   9cbdf24ce869e0108ef0dac16b09cf13
#
_cell.length_a   1.000
_cell.length_b   1.000
_cell.length_c   1.000
_cell.angle_alpha   90.00
_cell.angle_beta   90.00
_cell.angle_gamma   90.00
#
_symmetry.space_group_name_H-M   'P 1'
#
loop_
_entity.id
_entity.type
_entity.pdbx_description
1 polymer ?
#
loop_
_entity_poly.entity_id
_entity_poly.type
_entity_poly.pdbx_seq_one_letter_code
_entity_poly.pdbx_strand_id
1 'polypeptide(L)'
;MSVSRAHDAETNKPFEKMHDHRTFNAHAHAGWESRYFSEGRDALHGKSLWNSSLELGYDHFSGGVWYGRSSSHQYDELQYNFALSQEIDEYSFYAGYTHLLFPKDDESDDEWSLGISYEGLPFDLTTSLDACYSMDAKGAFYEWSSTREFYPHEDINISFSGTFGWNDGYVSDGHNGLNFFSFGSGAKKMFSEKFSLAGHGVYSWAIDPDSNLAGDQGLKDFFHFGLGFEFDF
;
A
#
# COMPACT_ATOMS: atom_id res chain seq x y z
N MET A 1 -10.77 7.66 -20.04
CA MET A 1 -9.88 6.52 -19.71
C MET A 1 -9.85 6.45 -18.21
N SER A 2 -10.50 5.46 -17.63
CA SER A 2 -10.43 5.24 -16.17
C SER A 2 -9.01 4.76 -15.87
N VAL A 3 -8.22 5.57 -15.17
CA VAL A 3 -6.91 5.15 -14.66
C VAL A 3 -7.21 4.33 -13.41
N SER A 4 -6.86 3.06 -13.43
CA SER A 4 -6.90 2.18 -12.26
C SER A 4 -6.09 2.84 -11.15
N ARG A 5 -6.69 3.04 -10.00
CA ARG A 5 -6.17 3.80 -8.88
C ARG A 5 -5.41 2.88 -7.97
N ALA A 6 -4.25 3.34 -7.62
CA ALA A 6 -3.28 2.55 -6.90
C ALA A 6 -3.49 2.61 -5.40
N HIS A 7 -3.60 1.46 -4.81
CA HIS A 7 -3.38 1.26 -3.39
C HIS A 7 -2.06 0.49 -3.26
N ASP A 8 -1.00 1.16 -2.80
CA ASP A 8 0.29 0.51 -2.61
C ASP A 8 0.20 -0.48 -1.45
N ALA A 9 0.34 -1.77 -1.75
CA ALA A 9 0.35 -2.85 -0.76
C ALA A 9 1.49 -2.72 0.27
N GLU A 10 2.46 -1.84 0.05
CA GLU A 10 3.57 -1.60 0.99
C GLU A 10 3.51 -0.27 1.73
N THR A 11 2.82 0.75 1.20
CA THR A 11 2.59 2.00 1.94
C THR A 11 1.36 1.93 2.82
N ASN A 12 0.54 0.90 2.65
CA ASN A 12 -0.64 0.64 3.47
C ASN A 12 -0.42 -0.37 4.57
N LYS A 13 0.72 -0.41 5.19
CA LYS A 13 0.70 -0.70 6.63
C LYS A 13 0.23 0.60 7.30
N PRO A 14 -1.06 0.73 7.62
CA PRO A 14 -1.45 1.80 8.48
C PRO A 14 -0.73 1.52 9.78
N PHE A 15 0.32 2.31 10.03
CA PHE A 15 0.87 2.48 11.36
C PHE A 15 1.60 1.27 11.97
N GLU A 16 2.88 1.12 11.64
CA GLU A 16 3.81 0.41 12.51
C GLU A 16 3.62 0.96 13.94
N LYS A 17 3.42 0.02 14.87
CA LYS A 17 3.19 0.17 16.33
C LYS A 17 3.53 1.54 16.91
N MET A 18 2.52 2.39 17.00
CA MET A 18 2.57 3.61 17.81
C MET A 18 2.26 3.22 19.26
N HIS A 19 3.25 2.67 19.97
CA HIS A 19 3.08 2.08 21.30
C HIS A 19 2.90 3.07 22.45
N ASP A 20 2.88 4.37 22.22
CA ASP A 20 2.58 5.35 23.27
C ASP A 20 1.40 6.23 22.88
N HIS A 21 0.23 5.86 23.39
CA HIS A 21 -1.09 6.45 23.09
C HIS A 21 -1.23 7.95 23.44
N ARG A 22 -0.16 8.70 23.65
CA ARG A 22 -0.21 10.14 23.97
C ARG A 22 0.96 10.94 23.40
N THR A 23 1.83 10.34 22.61
CA THR A 23 2.95 11.05 21.96
C THR A 23 2.58 11.42 20.52
N PHE A 24 2.91 12.65 20.17
CA PHE A 24 2.91 13.06 18.77
C PHE A 24 4.11 12.42 18.08
N ASN A 25 3.90 11.85 16.92
CA ASN A 25 4.94 11.32 16.06
C ASN A 25 4.74 11.82 14.63
N ALA A 26 5.83 11.84 13.89
CA ALA A 26 5.81 12.17 12.48
C ALA A 26 6.75 11.21 11.74
N HIS A 27 6.30 10.73 10.60
CA HIS A 27 7.06 9.86 9.69
C HIS A 27 7.10 10.50 8.31
N ALA A 28 8.28 10.55 7.70
CA ALA A 28 8.45 11.02 6.32
C ALA A 28 9.16 9.95 5.50
N HIS A 29 8.70 9.76 4.26
CA HIS A 29 9.27 8.82 3.31
C HIS A 29 9.58 9.52 1.99
N ALA A 30 10.63 9.05 1.30
CA ALA A 30 10.93 9.40 -0.09
C ALA A 30 11.49 8.18 -0.80
N GLY A 31 10.88 7.76 -1.91
CA GLY A 31 11.19 6.51 -2.58
C GLY A 31 11.12 6.55 -4.09
N TRP A 32 11.54 5.45 -4.66
CA TRP A 32 11.48 5.16 -6.09
C TRP A 32 11.06 3.71 -6.31
N GLU A 33 10.08 3.51 -7.21
CA GLU A 33 9.55 2.22 -7.63
C GLU A 33 9.89 1.96 -9.10
N SER A 34 10.35 0.76 -9.41
CA SER A 34 10.63 0.35 -10.79
C SER A 34 9.38 0.28 -11.66
N ARG A 35 8.21 0.06 -11.03
CA ARG A 35 6.86 0.04 -11.60
C ARG A 35 5.89 0.53 -10.54
N TYR A 36 4.72 0.96 -10.97
CA TYR A 36 3.64 1.30 -10.08
C TYR A 36 2.66 0.13 -9.99
N PHE A 37 2.75 -0.60 -8.89
CA PHE A 37 1.87 -1.72 -8.56
C PHE A 37 0.58 -1.20 -7.92
N SER A 38 -0.56 -1.62 -8.45
CA SER A 38 -1.87 -1.20 -7.97
C SER A 38 -2.91 -2.28 -8.28
N GLU A 39 -3.63 -2.76 -7.25
CA GLU A 39 -4.64 -3.83 -7.34
C GLU A 39 -4.21 -5.01 -8.24
N GLY A 40 -2.96 -5.45 -8.13
CA GLY A 40 -2.38 -6.50 -8.96
C GLY A 40 -1.91 -6.05 -10.35
N ARG A 41 -2.01 -4.76 -10.66
CA ARG A 41 -1.76 -4.19 -11.99
C ARG A 41 -0.44 -3.41 -12.05
N ASP A 42 0.20 -3.43 -13.20
CA ASP A 42 1.25 -2.49 -13.59
C ASP A 42 0.57 -1.21 -14.12
N ALA A 43 0.15 -0.32 -13.20
CA ALA A 43 -0.70 0.82 -13.50
C ALA A 43 -0.05 1.85 -14.44
N LEU A 44 1.28 1.89 -14.52
CA LEU A 44 2.03 2.79 -15.39
C LEU A 44 2.69 2.07 -16.59
N HIS A 45 2.28 0.83 -16.88
CA HIS A 45 2.76 0.07 -18.04
C HIS A 45 4.29 0.01 -18.15
N GLY A 46 4.96 -0.30 -17.05
CA GLY A 46 6.41 -0.44 -16.97
C GLY A 46 7.17 0.86 -16.74
N LYS A 47 6.50 1.97 -16.43
CA LYS A 47 7.16 3.21 -16.03
C LYS A 47 7.38 3.22 -14.52
N SER A 48 8.51 3.77 -14.12
CA SER A 48 8.84 3.95 -12.72
C SER A 48 8.10 5.14 -12.09
N LEU A 49 7.97 5.09 -10.76
CA LEU A 49 7.34 6.12 -9.95
C LEU A 49 8.35 6.67 -8.94
N TRP A 50 8.39 7.97 -8.74
CA TRP A 50 8.96 8.63 -7.58
C TRP A 50 7.84 8.98 -6.62
N ASN A 51 8.02 8.71 -5.34
CA ASN A 51 7.01 9.01 -4.34
C ASN A 51 7.61 9.66 -3.09
N SER A 52 6.77 10.34 -2.33
CA SER A 52 7.10 10.88 -1.02
C SER A 52 5.84 10.98 -0.17
N SER A 53 5.98 10.81 1.14
CA SER A 53 4.89 10.99 2.09
C SER A 53 5.35 11.71 3.36
N LEU A 54 4.39 12.31 4.03
CA LEU A 54 4.50 12.80 5.39
C LEU A 54 3.26 12.37 6.16
N GLU A 55 3.45 11.68 7.25
CA GLU A 55 2.41 11.20 8.15
C GLU A 55 2.58 11.77 9.54
N LEU A 56 1.48 12.11 10.17
CA LEU A 56 1.40 12.65 11.53
C LEU A 56 0.44 11.79 12.33
N GLY A 57 0.85 11.37 13.51
CA GLY A 57 0.02 10.56 14.39
C GLY A 57 -0.11 11.18 15.78
N TYR A 58 -1.28 11.01 16.38
CA TYR A 58 -1.56 11.35 17.76
C TYR A 58 -2.65 10.44 18.32
N ASP A 59 -2.32 9.67 19.36
CA ASP A 59 -3.23 8.71 19.98
C ASP A 59 -3.73 7.69 18.95
N HIS A 60 -5.02 7.59 18.76
CA HIS A 60 -5.66 6.69 17.79
C HIS A 60 -5.81 7.32 16.39
N PHE A 61 -5.46 8.60 16.23
CA PHE A 61 -5.66 9.34 14.99
C PHE A 61 -4.35 9.49 14.24
N SER A 62 -4.45 9.44 12.93
CA SER A 62 -3.36 9.79 12.03
C SER A 62 -3.89 10.50 10.80
N GLY A 63 -3.02 11.24 10.17
CA GLY A 63 -3.28 11.91 8.92
C GLY A 63 -1.99 12.14 8.15
N GLY A 64 -2.07 12.11 6.84
CA GLY A 64 -0.89 12.23 6.01
C GLY A 64 -1.17 12.76 4.62
N VAL A 65 -0.09 13.02 3.93
CA VAL A 65 -0.07 13.39 2.52
C VAL A 65 0.92 12.47 1.81
N TRP A 66 0.50 11.88 0.70
CA TRP A 66 1.36 11.14 -0.20
C TRP A 66 1.33 11.78 -1.57
N TYR A 67 2.47 11.82 -2.25
CA TYR A 67 2.59 12.30 -3.63
C TYR A 67 3.44 11.33 -4.44
N GLY A 68 2.92 10.92 -5.61
CA GLY A 68 3.60 10.10 -6.57
C GLY A 68 3.66 10.74 -7.95
N ARG A 69 4.78 10.52 -8.67
CA ARG A 69 4.97 11.01 -10.03
C ARG A 69 5.72 10.00 -10.89
N SER A 70 5.16 9.72 -12.07
CA SER A 70 5.84 8.81 -12.99
C SER A 70 7.09 9.44 -13.63
N SER A 71 8.06 8.59 -13.96
CA SER A 71 9.28 9.01 -14.68
C SER A 71 9.00 9.60 -16.07
N SER A 72 7.86 9.25 -16.66
CA SER A 72 7.42 9.83 -17.95
C SER A 72 6.81 11.22 -17.82
N HIS A 73 6.58 11.69 -16.59
CA HIS A 73 5.88 12.95 -16.28
C HIS A 73 4.44 13.04 -16.83
N GLN A 74 3.84 11.91 -17.22
CA GLN A 74 2.47 11.83 -17.73
C GLN A 74 1.44 11.47 -16.67
N TYR A 75 1.90 11.12 -15.45
CA TYR A 75 1.08 10.76 -14.31
C TYR A 75 1.62 11.44 -13.07
N ASP A 76 0.72 11.99 -12.27
CA ASP A 76 0.96 12.36 -10.88
C ASP A 76 -0.32 12.15 -10.07
N GLU A 77 -0.12 11.83 -8.80
CA GLU A 77 -1.17 11.53 -7.84
C GLU A 77 -0.83 12.18 -6.50
N LEU A 78 -1.83 12.78 -5.86
CA LEU A 78 -1.74 13.37 -4.54
C LEU A 78 -2.85 12.79 -3.67
N GLN A 79 -2.49 12.24 -2.52
CA GLN A 79 -3.43 11.67 -1.57
C GLN A 79 -3.40 12.46 -0.26
N TYR A 80 -4.58 12.68 0.32
CA TYR A 80 -4.76 13.12 1.70
C TYR A 80 -5.42 11.99 2.47
N ASN A 81 -4.70 11.44 3.45
CA ASN A 81 -5.10 10.26 4.21
C ASN A 81 -5.46 10.64 5.64
N PHE A 82 -6.52 10.05 6.17
CA PHE A 82 -6.93 10.16 7.56
C PHE A 82 -7.32 8.77 8.05
N ALA A 83 -6.92 8.40 9.26
CA ALA A 83 -7.32 7.13 9.83
C ALA A 83 -7.53 7.22 11.34
N LEU A 84 -8.34 6.28 11.82
CA LEU A 84 -8.55 5.95 13.21
C LEU A 84 -8.15 4.50 13.40
N SER A 85 -7.25 4.21 14.34
CA SER A 85 -6.79 2.86 14.65
C SER A 85 -7.00 2.50 16.11
N GLN A 86 -7.20 1.20 16.37
CA GLN A 86 -7.36 0.65 17.71
C GLN A 86 -6.72 -0.73 17.79
N GLU A 87 -5.90 -0.94 18.82
CA GLU A 87 -5.35 -2.25 19.17
C GLU A 87 -6.12 -2.86 20.35
N ILE A 88 -6.44 -4.15 20.26
CA ILE A 88 -7.09 -4.94 21.29
C ILE A 88 -6.44 -6.33 21.30
N ASP A 89 -5.67 -6.63 22.33
CA ASP A 89 -4.85 -7.84 22.44
C ASP A 89 -3.93 -7.98 21.20
N GLU A 90 -4.01 -9.10 20.48
CA GLU A 90 -3.24 -9.36 19.26
C GLU A 90 -3.93 -8.85 17.98
N TYR A 91 -5.05 -8.14 18.10
CA TYR A 91 -5.78 -7.58 16.97
C TYR A 91 -5.54 -6.09 16.83
N SER A 92 -5.34 -5.64 15.60
CA SER A 92 -5.38 -4.22 15.24
C SER A 92 -6.50 -3.97 14.25
N PHE A 93 -7.23 -2.87 14.44
CA PHE A 93 -8.34 -2.45 13.59
C PHE A 93 -8.07 -1.04 13.11
N TYR A 94 -8.45 -0.74 11.87
CA TYR A 94 -8.47 0.65 11.43
C TYR A 94 -9.69 0.95 10.55
N ALA A 95 -10.04 2.23 10.52
CA ALA A 95 -10.95 2.83 9.55
C ALA A 95 -10.28 4.07 8.98
N GLY A 96 -10.25 4.20 7.66
CA GLY A 96 -9.56 5.27 6.94
C GLY A 96 -10.46 5.97 5.93
N TYR A 97 -10.03 7.17 5.57
CA TYR A 97 -10.56 7.95 4.46
C TYR A 97 -9.39 8.53 3.69
N THR A 98 -9.45 8.42 2.37
CA THR A 98 -8.45 8.98 1.45
C THR A 98 -9.16 9.86 0.42
N HIS A 99 -8.66 11.08 0.26
CA HIS A 99 -9.01 11.93 -0.87
C HIS A 99 -7.86 11.89 -1.89
N LEU A 100 -8.15 11.36 -3.08
CA LEU A 100 -7.20 11.22 -4.18
C LEU A 100 -7.42 12.34 -5.19
N LEU A 101 -6.32 12.91 -5.67
CA LEU A 101 -6.29 13.89 -6.75
C LEU A 101 -5.33 13.41 -7.83
N PHE A 102 -5.77 13.52 -9.08
CA PHE A 102 -4.97 13.24 -10.28
C PHE A 102 -4.81 14.54 -11.08
N PRO A 103 -3.85 15.43 -10.70
CA PRO A 103 -3.75 16.78 -11.24
C PRO A 103 -3.57 16.86 -12.75
N LYS A 104 -3.01 15.80 -13.36
CA LYS A 104 -2.82 15.74 -14.82
C LYS A 104 -4.12 15.51 -15.59
N ASP A 105 -5.03 14.76 -14.99
CA ASP A 105 -6.26 14.33 -15.62
C ASP A 105 -7.47 15.19 -15.17
N ASP A 106 -7.26 16.09 -14.20
CA ASP A 106 -8.30 16.90 -13.53
C ASP A 106 -9.41 16.00 -12.92
N GLU A 107 -8.98 14.85 -12.36
CA GLU A 107 -9.84 13.86 -11.73
C GLU A 107 -9.57 13.77 -10.22
N SER A 108 -10.56 13.28 -9.48
CA SER A 108 -10.44 13.00 -8.04
C SER A 108 -11.31 11.81 -7.66
N ASP A 109 -10.98 11.17 -6.51
CA ASP A 109 -11.84 10.18 -5.87
C ASP A 109 -11.80 10.33 -4.35
N ASP A 110 -12.84 9.81 -3.72
CA ASP A 110 -12.95 9.66 -2.28
C ASP A 110 -13.06 8.17 -1.95
N GLU A 111 -12.23 7.71 -1.03
CA GLU A 111 -12.18 6.30 -0.66
C GLU A 111 -12.36 6.09 0.84
N TRP A 112 -13.05 5.03 1.19
CA TRP A 112 -13.14 4.53 2.55
C TRP A 112 -12.43 3.20 2.68
N SER A 113 -11.61 3.07 3.72
CA SER A 113 -10.88 1.85 4.00
C SER A 113 -11.20 1.32 5.40
N LEU A 114 -11.19 0.00 5.51
CA LEU A 114 -11.32 -0.74 6.77
C LEU A 114 -10.32 -1.88 6.75
N GLY A 115 -9.71 -2.14 7.89
CA GLY A 115 -8.81 -3.30 8.01
C GLY A 115 -8.79 -3.88 9.40
N ILE A 116 -8.40 -5.15 9.43
CA ILE A 116 -8.11 -5.92 10.63
C ILE A 116 -6.82 -6.69 10.42
N SER A 117 -5.94 -6.68 11.41
CA SER A 117 -4.78 -7.55 11.45
C SER A 117 -4.74 -8.37 12.74
N TYR A 118 -4.06 -9.53 12.67
CA TYR A 118 -3.88 -10.45 13.78
C TYR A 118 -2.42 -10.90 13.83
N GLU A 119 -1.77 -10.68 14.98
CA GLU A 119 -0.35 -11.00 15.20
C GLU A 119 -0.10 -12.28 16.01
N GLY A 120 -1.17 -12.92 16.51
CA GLY A 120 -1.09 -14.11 17.39
C GLY A 120 -0.89 -15.45 16.66
N LEU A 121 -0.53 -15.46 15.37
CA LEU A 121 -0.29 -16.69 14.63
C LEU A 121 1.07 -17.33 15.00
N PRO A 122 1.19 -18.69 14.91
CA PRO A 122 2.49 -19.36 15.08
C PRO A 122 3.55 -18.82 14.12
N PHE A 123 4.83 -18.89 14.54
CA PHE A 123 5.98 -18.48 13.76
C PHE A 123 6.10 -16.95 13.54
N ASP A 124 5.54 -16.14 14.43
CA ASP A 124 5.53 -14.67 14.32
C ASP A 124 4.95 -14.18 12.98
N LEU A 125 3.90 -14.85 12.53
CA LEU A 125 3.19 -14.51 11.29
C LEU A 125 2.07 -13.53 11.63
N THR A 126 2.10 -12.36 10.99
CA THR A 126 0.99 -11.40 11.00
C THR A 126 0.12 -11.65 9.78
N THR A 127 -1.20 -11.63 9.94
CA THR A 127 -2.13 -11.69 8.82
C THR A 127 -3.08 -10.51 8.87
N SER A 128 -3.47 -9.97 7.70
CA SER A 128 -4.43 -8.88 7.61
C SER A 128 -5.49 -9.15 6.55
N LEU A 129 -6.64 -8.51 6.73
CA LEU A 129 -7.69 -8.38 5.75
C LEU A 129 -8.05 -6.91 5.65
N ASP A 130 -7.93 -6.35 4.46
CA ASP A 130 -8.14 -4.96 4.14
C ASP A 130 -9.23 -4.82 3.08
N ALA A 131 -10.04 -3.78 3.19
CA ALA A 131 -11.08 -3.44 2.23
C ALA A 131 -11.00 -1.95 1.92
N CYS A 132 -11.02 -1.59 0.64
CA CYS A 132 -11.10 -0.22 0.16
C CYS A 132 -12.34 -0.07 -0.74
N TYR A 133 -13.12 0.97 -0.53
CA TYR A 133 -14.30 1.31 -1.31
C TYR A 133 -14.11 2.66 -1.99
N SER A 134 -14.11 2.68 -3.32
CA SER A 134 -14.09 3.91 -4.14
C SER A 134 -15.51 4.45 -4.29
N MET A 135 -15.71 5.72 -3.97
CA MET A 135 -17.00 6.39 -4.13
C MET A 135 -17.30 6.69 -5.60
N ASP A 136 -16.28 6.89 -6.40
CA ASP A 136 -16.42 7.16 -7.83
C ASP A 136 -16.72 5.88 -8.62
N ALA A 137 -15.91 4.84 -8.44
CA ALA A 137 -16.14 3.54 -9.06
C ALA A 137 -17.38 2.82 -8.47
N LYS A 138 -17.79 3.14 -7.23
CA LYS A 138 -18.86 2.48 -6.48
C LYS A 138 -18.60 0.98 -6.31
N GLY A 139 -17.37 0.64 -6.07
CA GLY A 139 -16.88 -0.72 -5.93
C GLY A 139 -15.85 -0.85 -4.83
N ALA A 140 -15.55 -2.07 -4.44
CA ALA A 140 -14.61 -2.39 -3.38
C ALA A 140 -13.46 -3.26 -3.90
N PHE A 141 -12.29 -3.08 -3.28
CA PHE A 141 -11.16 -3.97 -3.42
C PHE A 141 -10.81 -4.57 -2.07
N TYR A 142 -10.51 -5.85 -2.05
CA TYR A 142 -10.17 -6.57 -0.83
C TYR A 142 -8.78 -7.18 -0.99
N GLU A 143 -7.99 -7.10 0.08
CA GLU A 143 -6.69 -7.76 0.15
C GLU A 143 -6.59 -8.60 1.40
N TRP A 144 -6.13 -9.83 1.25
CA TRP A 144 -5.69 -10.67 2.33
C TRP A 144 -4.19 -10.87 2.23
N SER A 145 -3.47 -10.46 3.26
CA SER A 145 -2.02 -10.59 3.31
C SER A 145 -1.56 -11.40 4.52
N SER A 146 -0.36 -11.95 4.41
CA SER A 146 0.36 -12.54 5.54
C SER A 146 1.84 -12.19 5.41
N THR A 147 2.41 -11.71 6.49
CA THR A 147 3.80 -11.24 6.54
C THR A 147 4.54 -11.88 7.71
N ARG A 148 5.79 -12.23 7.49
CA ARG A 148 6.73 -12.63 8.52
C ARG A 148 7.95 -11.74 8.51
N GLU A 149 8.36 -11.29 9.70
CA GLU A 149 9.54 -10.47 9.88
C GLU A 149 10.66 -11.24 10.59
N PHE A 150 11.89 -10.91 10.23
CA PHE A 150 13.10 -11.48 10.80
C PHE A 150 14.06 -10.35 11.15
N TYR A 151 14.65 -10.43 12.33
CA TYR A 151 15.63 -9.45 12.81
C TYR A 151 16.99 -10.13 12.98
N PRO A 152 17.77 -10.32 11.89
CA PRO A 152 19.10 -10.95 11.97
C PRO A 152 20.10 -10.10 12.76
N HIS A 153 19.84 -8.81 12.89
CA HIS A 153 20.55 -7.84 13.72
C HIS A 153 19.55 -6.80 14.23
N GLU A 154 19.87 -6.10 15.32
CA GLU A 154 19.01 -5.10 15.97
C GLU A 154 18.63 -3.92 15.03
N ASP A 155 19.46 -3.66 14.02
CA ASP A 155 19.26 -2.57 13.05
C ASP A 155 18.90 -3.08 11.64
N ILE A 156 18.61 -4.38 11.47
CA ILE A 156 18.22 -4.98 10.19
C ILE A 156 16.91 -5.75 10.37
N ASN A 157 15.91 -5.36 9.62
CA ASN A 157 14.66 -6.10 9.43
C ASN A 157 14.64 -6.72 8.03
N ILE A 158 14.21 -7.96 7.92
CA ILE A 158 13.94 -8.66 6.65
C ILE A 158 12.49 -9.17 6.74
N SER A 159 11.70 -8.90 5.71
CA SER A 159 10.30 -9.33 5.64
C SER A 159 10.05 -10.23 4.45
N PHE A 160 9.07 -11.12 4.58
CA PHE A 160 8.48 -11.90 3.49
C PHE A 160 6.97 -11.79 3.59
N SER A 161 6.32 -11.52 2.47
CA SER A 161 4.86 -11.35 2.41
C SER A 161 4.23 -12.14 1.27
N GLY A 162 2.99 -12.55 1.47
CA GLY A 162 2.12 -13.08 0.43
C GLY A 162 0.77 -12.36 0.49
N THR A 163 0.25 -11.93 -0.67
CA THR A 163 -1.00 -11.16 -0.76
C THR A 163 -1.90 -11.72 -1.84
N PHE A 164 -3.20 -11.80 -1.55
CA PHE A 164 -4.27 -12.07 -2.51
C PHE A 164 -5.15 -10.85 -2.62
N GLY A 165 -5.46 -10.42 -3.85
CA GLY A 165 -6.33 -9.28 -4.12
C GLY A 165 -7.58 -9.67 -4.86
N TRP A 166 -8.73 -9.12 -4.43
CA TRP A 166 -10.05 -9.40 -4.97
C TRP A 166 -10.75 -8.10 -5.36
N ASN A 167 -11.15 -7.99 -6.63
CA ASN A 167 -11.92 -6.86 -7.15
C ASN A 167 -13.43 -7.13 -7.08
N ASP A 168 -14.18 -6.16 -6.58
CA ASP A 168 -15.65 -6.13 -6.63
C ASP A 168 -16.09 -4.74 -7.10
N GLY A 169 -15.82 -4.46 -8.39
CA GLY A 169 -16.18 -3.22 -9.05
C GLY A 169 -15.28 -2.01 -8.74
N TYR A 170 -14.25 -2.13 -7.92
CA TYR A 170 -13.30 -1.04 -7.64
C TYR A 170 -12.54 -0.64 -8.92
N VAL A 171 -11.98 -1.61 -9.63
CA VAL A 171 -11.54 -1.44 -11.01
C VAL A 171 -12.76 -1.69 -11.91
N SER A 172 -13.51 -0.63 -12.19
CA SER A 172 -14.87 -0.69 -12.77
C SER A 172 -14.93 -1.32 -14.16
N ASP A 173 -13.86 -1.24 -14.93
CA ASP A 173 -13.69 -1.82 -16.26
C ASP A 173 -12.78 -3.06 -16.28
N GLY A 174 -12.45 -3.62 -15.11
CA GLY A 174 -11.77 -4.88 -14.89
C GLY A 174 -12.72 -6.02 -14.52
N HIS A 175 -12.25 -7.27 -14.53
CA HIS A 175 -13.06 -8.40 -14.08
C HIS A 175 -13.24 -8.38 -12.55
N ASN A 176 -14.40 -8.80 -12.10
CA ASN A 176 -14.67 -9.05 -10.67
C ASN A 176 -14.17 -10.44 -10.28
N GLY A 177 -13.70 -10.55 -9.05
CA GLY A 177 -13.18 -11.81 -8.52
C GLY A 177 -11.73 -11.69 -8.08
N LEU A 178 -11.08 -12.84 -7.89
CA LEU A 178 -9.67 -12.92 -7.49
C LEU A 178 -8.79 -12.42 -8.63
N ASN A 179 -8.08 -11.30 -8.39
CA ASN A 179 -7.30 -10.62 -9.43
C ASN A 179 -5.83 -11.05 -9.44
N PHE A 180 -5.23 -11.20 -8.28
CA PHE A 180 -3.81 -11.53 -8.22
C PHE A 180 -3.44 -12.30 -6.95
N PHE A 181 -2.29 -12.96 -7.04
CA PHE A 181 -1.47 -13.38 -5.92
C PHE A 181 -0.10 -12.73 -6.06
N SER A 182 0.47 -12.20 -4.99
CA SER A 182 1.85 -11.73 -4.99
C SER A 182 2.67 -12.35 -3.87
N PHE A 183 3.99 -12.43 -4.11
CA PHE A 183 4.96 -12.78 -3.09
C PHE A 183 6.07 -11.72 -3.09
N GLY A 184 6.32 -11.18 -1.91
CA GLY A 184 7.29 -10.11 -1.69
C GLY A 184 8.37 -10.46 -0.69
N SER A 185 9.47 -9.75 -0.78
CA SER A 185 10.50 -9.70 0.24
C SER A 185 10.98 -8.27 0.41
N GLY A 186 11.19 -7.85 1.65
CA GLY A 186 11.71 -6.53 2.00
C GLY A 186 12.94 -6.61 2.89
N ALA A 187 13.72 -5.54 2.91
CA ALA A 187 14.80 -5.36 3.85
C ALA A 187 14.87 -3.88 4.27
N LYS A 188 14.97 -3.64 5.57
CA LYS A 188 15.15 -2.30 6.16
C LYS A 188 16.42 -2.28 6.99
N LYS A 189 17.27 -1.28 6.78
CA LYS A 189 18.47 -1.01 7.55
C LYS A 189 18.32 0.31 8.28
N MET A 190 18.32 0.28 9.61
CA MET A 190 18.35 1.47 10.45
C MET A 190 19.80 1.97 10.57
N PHE A 191 20.03 3.24 10.31
CA PHE A 191 21.30 3.93 10.51
C PHE A 191 21.30 4.72 11.81
N SER A 192 20.12 5.08 12.29
CA SER A 192 19.87 5.69 13.59
C SER A 192 18.41 5.41 14.00
N GLU A 193 18.02 5.83 15.20
CA GLU A 193 16.62 5.77 15.65
C GLU A 193 15.66 6.58 14.77
N LYS A 194 16.17 7.48 13.93
CA LYS A 194 15.39 8.42 13.13
C LYS A 194 15.56 8.27 11.61
N PHE A 195 16.46 7.41 11.17
CA PHE A 195 16.76 7.30 9.74
C PHE A 195 17.02 5.86 9.34
N SER A 196 16.31 5.42 8.30
CA SER A 196 16.48 4.11 7.70
C SER A 196 16.47 4.16 6.16
N LEU A 197 16.97 3.10 5.57
CA LEU A 197 16.86 2.76 4.15
C LEU A 197 16.09 1.46 4.07
N ALA A 198 15.02 1.47 3.28
CA ALA A 198 14.23 0.29 2.96
C ALA A 198 14.33 -0.05 1.48
N GLY A 199 14.20 -1.34 1.18
CA GLY A 199 14.09 -1.82 -0.19
C GLY A 199 13.28 -3.09 -0.23
N HIS A 200 12.59 -3.33 -1.35
CA HIS A 200 11.75 -4.51 -1.53
C HIS A 200 11.81 -5.03 -2.96
N GLY A 201 11.34 -6.26 -3.14
CA GLY A 201 11.07 -6.86 -4.44
C GLY A 201 9.85 -7.76 -4.35
N VAL A 202 8.92 -7.60 -5.29
CA VAL A 202 7.65 -8.33 -5.33
C VAL A 202 7.43 -8.91 -6.72
N TYR A 203 6.99 -10.16 -6.77
CA TYR A 203 6.46 -10.78 -7.97
C TYR A 203 4.96 -10.96 -7.84
N SER A 204 4.21 -10.43 -8.80
CA SER A 204 2.76 -10.57 -8.89
C SER A 204 2.38 -11.51 -10.01
N TRP A 205 1.50 -12.45 -9.72
CA TRP A 205 0.84 -13.33 -10.68
C TRP A 205 -0.59 -12.87 -10.88
N ALA A 206 -0.94 -12.55 -12.12
CA ALA A 206 -2.32 -12.26 -12.49
C ALA A 206 -3.18 -13.53 -12.45
N ILE A 207 -4.41 -13.40 -12.00
CA ILE A 207 -5.37 -14.49 -11.94
C ILE A 207 -6.56 -14.14 -12.82
N ASP A 208 -6.90 -15.03 -13.76
CA ASP A 208 -8.03 -14.93 -14.69
C ASP A 208 -8.18 -13.58 -15.43
N PRO A 209 -7.10 -12.94 -15.94
CA PRO A 209 -7.21 -11.67 -16.62
C PRO A 209 -8.06 -11.80 -17.91
N ASP A 210 -9.05 -10.92 -18.09
CA ASP A 210 -9.84 -10.84 -19.32
C ASP A 210 -9.30 -9.75 -20.24
N SER A 211 -8.62 -10.14 -21.31
CA SER A 211 -8.01 -9.21 -22.27
C SER A 211 -9.02 -8.31 -23.00
N ASN A 212 -10.32 -8.61 -22.91
CA ASN A 212 -11.39 -7.77 -23.49
C ASN A 212 -11.77 -6.61 -22.56
N LEU A 213 -11.38 -6.66 -21.28
CA LEU A 213 -11.65 -5.61 -20.31
C LEU A 213 -10.47 -4.63 -20.26
N ALA A 214 -10.77 -3.33 -20.35
CA ALA A 214 -9.73 -2.30 -20.35
C ALA A 214 -8.98 -2.25 -19.03
N GLY A 215 -9.66 -2.45 -17.90
CA GLY A 215 -9.08 -2.49 -16.56
C GLY A 215 -8.15 -3.68 -16.31
N ASP A 216 -8.21 -4.72 -17.15
CA ASP A 216 -7.30 -5.87 -17.03
C ASP A 216 -6.05 -5.77 -17.90
N GLN A 217 -5.89 -4.73 -18.72
CA GLN A 217 -4.69 -4.59 -19.56
C GLN A 217 -3.38 -4.46 -18.76
N GLY A 218 -3.46 -3.91 -17.55
CA GLY A 218 -2.35 -3.84 -16.59
C GLY A 218 -2.20 -5.09 -15.71
N LEU A 219 -3.23 -5.95 -15.66
CA LEU A 219 -3.28 -7.17 -14.85
C LEU A 219 -2.52 -8.29 -15.59
N LYS A 220 -1.27 -8.47 -15.23
CA LYS A 220 -0.35 -9.43 -15.84
C LYS A 220 0.71 -9.87 -14.84
N ASP A 221 1.44 -10.92 -15.15
CA ASP A 221 2.59 -11.31 -14.35
C ASP A 221 3.73 -10.29 -14.49
N PHE A 222 4.27 -9.81 -13.38
CA PHE A 222 5.45 -8.96 -13.41
C PHE A 222 6.21 -8.95 -12.08
N PHE A 223 7.47 -8.58 -12.17
CA PHE A 223 8.32 -8.26 -11.04
C PHE A 223 8.47 -6.74 -10.91
N HIS A 224 8.39 -6.23 -9.70
CA HIS A 224 8.75 -4.85 -9.37
C HIS A 224 9.63 -4.80 -8.13
N PHE A 225 10.33 -3.71 -7.95
CA PHE A 225 11.15 -3.46 -6.78
C PHE A 225 11.25 -1.95 -6.53
N GLY A 226 11.50 -1.61 -5.27
CA GLY A 226 11.63 -0.24 -4.84
C GLY A 226 12.72 -0.03 -3.82
N LEU A 227 13.08 1.24 -3.62
CA LEU A 227 14.02 1.71 -2.61
C LEU A 227 13.50 3.02 -2.03
N GLY A 228 13.61 3.20 -0.73
CA GLY A 228 13.15 4.42 -0.07
C GLY A 228 13.95 4.75 1.18
N PHE A 229 13.94 6.03 1.52
CA PHE A 229 14.47 6.58 2.76
C PHE A 229 13.30 6.92 3.68
N GLU A 230 13.45 6.62 4.95
CA GLU A 230 12.45 6.88 5.98
C GLU A 230 13.06 7.71 7.11
N PHE A 231 12.27 8.64 7.63
CA PHE A 231 12.65 9.55 8.71
C PHE A 231 11.55 9.59 9.77
N ASP A 232 11.90 9.30 11.00
CA ASP A 232 11.05 9.37 12.19
C ASP A 232 11.42 10.57 13.06
N PHE A 233 10.41 11.30 13.61
CA PHE A 233 10.59 12.55 14.35
C PHE A 233 9.94 12.51 15.72
#